data_d3cb7cffd1b6e29a49c90193051e8e4a
#
_entry.id   d3cb7cffd1b6e29a49c90193051e8e4a
#
_cell.length_a   1.000
_cell.length_b   1.000
_cell.length_c   1.000
_cell.angle_alpha   90.00
_cell.angle_beta   90.00
_cell.angle_gamma   90.00
#
_symmetry.space_group_name_H-M   'P 1'
#
loop_
_entity.id
_entity.type
_entity.pdbx_description
1 polymer ?
#
loop_
_entity_poly.entity_id
_entity_poly.type
_entity_poly.pdbx_seq_one_letter_code
_entity_poly.pdbx_strand_id
1 'polypeptide(L)'
;MTQQLLMIEDDTRLASMVGEYLRQSGYGFTHAATGASGLQALQNGPADLVILDLMLPDMDGLEVCRRIKGQGGDSARTAVLMLTAKGDPMDRIVGLEIGADDYLPKPFEPRELLARIRAVLRRGGDSSGSNHAAAGGHKVMRFGSLEIDRDARSVSVSGNACELTSYQFDLLVALADRAGRVLSRDQIMEAVRGRELEAFDRSIDVHMGRIRSAIELDAKDPKRILTVRGVGYVFAKQQD
;
A
#
# COMPACT_ATOMS: atom_id res chain seq x y z
N MET A 1 14.17 0.11 16.07
CA MET A 1 13.26 1.20 16.49
C MET A 1 11.85 0.62 16.58
N THR A 2 11.01 1.10 17.51
CA THR A 2 9.61 0.67 17.64
C THR A 2 8.78 1.36 16.56
N GLN A 3 8.08 0.60 15.73
CA GLN A 3 7.21 1.16 14.69
C GLN A 3 6.02 1.90 15.32
N GLN A 4 5.71 3.08 14.79
CA GLN A 4 4.69 4.00 15.30
C GLN A 4 3.40 3.88 14.49
N LEU A 5 2.30 3.59 15.15
CA LEU A 5 0.98 3.49 14.55
C LEU A 5 0.11 4.67 15.03
N LEU A 6 -0.56 5.33 14.11
CA LEU A 6 -1.60 6.31 14.41
C LEU A 6 -2.95 5.72 14.06
N MET A 7 -3.90 5.72 14.99
CA MET A 7 -5.29 5.36 14.72
C MET A 7 -6.16 6.63 14.73
N ILE A 8 -6.90 6.86 13.65
CA ILE A 8 -7.86 7.94 13.51
C ILE A 8 -9.24 7.30 13.51
N GLU A 9 -9.95 7.41 14.62
CA GLU A 9 -11.19 6.67 14.90
C GLU A 9 -11.95 7.41 16.00
N ASP A 10 -13.22 7.69 15.81
CA ASP A 10 -14.05 8.40 16.80
C ASP A 10 -14.56 7.49 17.93
N ASP A 11 -14.71 6.18 17.67
CA ASP A 11 -15.03 5.22 18.73
C ASP A 11 -13.83 5.02 19.66
N THR A 12 -13.84 5.73 20.78
CA THR A 12 -12.77 5.67 21.80
C THR A 12 -12.66 4.30 22.47
N ARG A 13 -13.74 3.50 22.53
CA ARG A 13 -13.72 2.14 23.09
C ARG A 13 -12.97 1.21 22.15
N LEU A 14 -13.30 1.27 20.86
CA LEU A 14 -12.59 0.52 19.83
C LEU A 14 -11.11 0.91 19.80
N ALA A 15 -10.82 2.21 19.80
CA ALA A 15 -9.45 2.72 19.80
C ALA A 15 -8.65 2.29 21.03
N SER A 16 -9.25 2.27 22.22
CA SER A 16 -8.61 1.80 23.45
C SER A 16 -8.28 0.32 23.40
N MET A 17 -9.25 -0.52 22.98
CA MET A 17 -9.07 -1.96 22.85
C MET A 17 -7.97 -2.31 21.82
N VAL A 18 -8.03 -1.69 20.66
CA VAL A 18 -7.03 -1.86 19.59
C VAL A 18 -5.66 -1.39 20.05
N GLY A 19 -5.61 -0.22 20.70
CA GLY A 19 -4.36 0.37 21.17
C GLY A 19 -3.66 -0.49 22.23
N GLU A 20 -4.42 -1.08 23.17
CA GLU A 20 -3.86 -2.01 24.14
C GLU A 20 -3.27 -3.25 23.48
N TYR A 21 -4.02 -3.86 22.55
CA TYR A 21 -3.58 -5.04 21.82
C TYR A 21 -2.33 -4.79 20.96
N LEU A 22 -2.25 -3.63 20.31
CA LEU A 22 -1.11 -3.27 19.46
C LEU A 22 0.14 -2.94 20.30
N ARG A 23 -0.02 -2.27 21.45
CA ARG A 23 1.11 -2.03 22.38
C ARG A 23 1.66 -3.35 22.95
N GLN A 24 0.79 -4.28 23.35
CA GLN A 24 1.20 -5.63 23.75
C GLN A 24 1.92 -6.39 22.64
N SER A 25 1.62 -6.06 21.37
CA SER A 25 2.28 -6.61 20.19
C SER A 25 3.59 -5.91 19.82
N GLY A 26 4.06 -4.93 20.62
CA GLY A 26 5.35 -4.25 20.47
C GLY A 26 5.34 -2.99 19.62
N TYR A 27 4.17 -2.42 19.30
CA TYR A 27 4.06 -1.17 18.53
C TYR A 27 3.92 0.05 19.45
N GLY A 28 4.45 1.19 19.00
CA GLY A 28 4.02 2.49 19.50
C GLY A 28 2.63 2.81 18.93
N PHE A 29 1.75 3.40 19.77
CA PHE A 29 0.37 3.67 19.34
C PHE A 29 -0.11 5.02 19.83
N THR A 30 -0.60 5.83 18.90
CA THR A 30 -1.24 7.12 19.13
C THR A 30 -2.67 7.06 18.60
N HIS A 31 -3.60 7.73 19.28
CA HIS A 31 -5.00 7.81 18.89
C HIS A 31 -5.41 9.28 18.66
N ALA A 32 -6.20 9.49 17.62
CA ALA A 32 -6.84 10.74 17.28
C ALA A 32 -8.33 10.47 17.02
N ALA A 33 -9.23 11.22 17.67
CA ALA A 33 -10.67 11.00 17.57
C ALA A 33 -11.32 11.71 16.37
N THR A 34 -10.56 12.50 15.61
CA THR A 34 -11.05 13.26 14.46
C THR A 34 -10.02 13.30 13.34
N GLY A 35 -10.47 13.51 12.11
CA GLY A 35 -9.59 13.67 10.96
C GLY A 35 -8.61 14.83 11.13
N ALA A 36 -9.08 15.98 11.63
CA ALA A 36 -8.24 17.15 11.88
C ALA A 36 -7.15 16.87 12.90
N SER A 37 -7.47 16.22 14.04
CA SER A 37 -6.48 15.85 15.06
C SER A 37 -5.49 14.81 14.56
N GLY A 38 -5.93 13.88 13.70
CA GLY A 38 -5.07 12.89 13.05
C GLY A 38 -4.05 13.52 12.11
N LEU A 39 -4.49 14.41 11.24
CA LEU A 39 -3.62 15.17 10.34
C LEU A 39 -2.61 16.04 11.11
N GLN A 40 -3.05 16.67 12.20
CA GLN A 40 -2.16 17.43 13.08
C GLN A 40 -1.12 16.52 13.78
N ALA A 41 -1.54 15.33 14.22
CA ALA A 41 -0.61 14.36 14.83
C ALA A 41 0.50 13.95 13.87
N LEU A 42 0.19 13.76 12.58
CA LEU A 42 1.18 13.43 11.54
C LEU A 42 2.17 14.59 11.26
N GLN A 43 1.76 15.83 11.44
CA GLN A 43 2.64 17.00 11.34
C GLN A 43 3.63 17.08 12.51
N ASN A 44 3.22 16.59 13.70
CA ASN A 44 4.03 16.63 14.91
C ASN A 44 5.02 15.45 15.03
N GLY A 45 4.79 14.38 14.26
CA GLY A 45 5.70 13.23 14.23
C GLY A 45 5.28 12.20 13.19
N PRO A 46 6.25 11.54 12.54
CA PRO A 46 5.95 10.53 11.52
C PRO A 46 5.29 9.29 12.14
N ALA A 47 4.32 8.71 11.43
CA ALA A 47 3.79 7.39 11.70
C ALA A 47 4.19 6.44 10.56
N ASP A 48 4.54 5.21 10.92
CA ASP A 48 4.85 4.17 9.93
C ASP A 48 3.58 3.68 9.24
N LEU A 49 2.45 3.70 9.97
CA LEU A 49 1.14 3.33 9.43
C LEU A 49 0.02 4.10 10.14
N VAL A 50 -0.95 4.53 9.35
CA VAL A 50 -2.22 5.11 9.82
C VAL A 50 -3.33 4.07 9.66
N ILE A 51 -4.04 3.80 10.76
CA ILE A 51 -5.32 3.06 10.77
C ILE A 51 -6.40 4.12 10.72
N LEU A 52 -7.21 4.14 9.66
CA LEU A 52 -8.10 5.25 9.36
C LEU A 52 -9.55 4.79 9.21
N ASP A 53 -10.43 5.29 10.07
CA ASP A 53 -11.87 5.13 9.85
C ASP A 53 -12.34 6.04 8.72
N LEU A 54 -13.26 5.56 7.92
CA LEU A 54 -13.91 6.35 6.87
C LEU A 54 -14.97 7.28 7.44
N MET A 55 -15.65 6.89 8.50
CA MET A 55 -16.77 7.64 9.07
C MET A 55 -16.33 8.45 10.29
N LEU A 56 -15.62 9.55 10.05
CA LEU A 56 -15.19 10.47 11.11
C LEU A 56 -16.22 11.61 11.30
N PRO A 57 -16.31 12.19 12.50
CA PRO A 57 -17.33 13.19 12.80
C PRO A 57 -17.12 14.56 12.17
N ASP A 58 -15.88 14.88 11.78
CA ASP A 58 -15.48 16.20 11.28
C ASP A 58 -15.18 16.24 9.79
N MET A 59 -14.77 15.12 9.18
CA MET A 59 -14.52 15.04 7.76
C MET A 59 -14.55 13.59 7.26
N ASP A 60 -14.75 13.41 5.96
CA ASP A 60 -14.68 12.09 5.30
C ASP A 60 -13.25 11.51 5.41
N GLY A 61 -13.13 10.26 5.86
CA GLY A 61 -11.85 9.55 5.94
C GLY A 61 -11.15 9.41 4.57
N LEU A 62 -11.89 9.38 3.46
CA LEU A 62 -11.30 9.42 2.12
C LEU A 62 -10.56 10.75 1.88
N GLU A 63 -11.09 11.86 2.39
CA GLU A 63 -10.42 13.16 2.31
C GLU A 63 -9.16 13.19 3.19
N VAL A 64 -9.22 12.60 4.39
CA VAL A 64 -8.03 12.43 5.26
C VAL A 64 -6.94 11.64 4.52
N CYS A 65 -7.31 10.50 3.91
CA CYS A 65 -6.37 9.68 3.13
C CYS A 65 -5.76 10.47 1.97
N ARG A 66 -6.59 11.20 1.22
CA ARG A 66 -6.12 12.04 0.11
C ARG A 66 -5.10 13.08 0.57
N ARG A 67 -5.33 13.73 1.72
CA ARG A 67 -4.39 14.69 2.29
C ARG A 67 -3.08 14.02 2.74
N ILE A 68 -3.14 12.85 3.38
CA ILE A 68 -1.95 12.08 3.76
C ILE A 68 -1.12 11.74 2.52
N LYS A 69 -1.76 11.22 1.47
CA LYS A 69 -1.06 10.77 0.25
C LYS A 69 -0.66 11.90 -0.70
N GLY A 70 -1.33 13.05 -0.62
CA GLY A 70 -1.11 14.19 -1.52
C GLY A 70 -0.10 15.23 -1.02
N GLN A 71 0.40 15.14 0.21
CA GLN A 71 1.34 16.13 0.75
C GLN A 71 2.76 16.05 0.19
N GLY A 72 3.10 14.99 -0.57
CA GLY A 72 4.47 14.75 -1.04
C GLY A 72 5.46 14.43 0.10
N GLY A 73 6.69 14.06 -0.24
CA GLY A 73 7.73 13.76 0.74
C GLY A 73 7.46 12.51 1.58
N ASP A 74 7.93 12.49 2.83
CA ASP A 74 7.82 11.32 3.72
C ASP A 74 6.38 10.98 4.11
N SER A 75 5.48 11.97 4.18
CA SER A 75 4.06 11.74 4.48
C SER A 75 3.35 10.94 3.40
N ALA A 76 3.72 11.09 2.13
CA ALA A 76 3.17 10.29 1.02
C ALA A 76 3.56 8.79 1.13
N ARG A 77 4.66 8.49 1.84
CA ARG A 77 5.13 7.13 2.10
C ARG A 77 4.45 6.46 3.30
N THR A 78 3.80 7.23 4.18
CA THR A 78 3.05 6.68 5.31
C THR A 78 2.00 5.72 4.82
N ALA A 79 2.03 4.48 5.31
CA ALA A 79 1.07 3.47 4.92
C ALA A 79 -0.31 3.79 5.52
N VAL A 80 -1.39 3.54 4.77
CA VAL A 80 -2.76 3.77 5.23
C VAL A 80 -3.56 2.48 5.12
N LEU A 81 -4.05 1.99 6.26
CA LEU A 81 -5.00 0.89 6.37
C LEU A 81 -6.38 1.46 6.72
N MET A 82 -7.32 1.36 5.80
CA MET A 82 -8.67 1.88 6.01
C MET A 82 -9.55 0.89 6.77
N LEU A 83 -10.34 1.41 7.72
CA LEU A 83 -11.45 0.70 8.34
C LEU A 83 -12.75 1.11 7.62
N THR A 84 -13.51 0.13 7.14
CA THR A 84 -14.73 0.39 6.36
C THR A 84 -15.94 -0.28 7.00
N ALA A 85 -17.14 0.30 6.84
CA ALA A 85 -18.36 -0.39 7.17
C ALA A 85 -18.54 -1.62 6.26
N LYS A 86 -19.10 -2.70 6.81
CA LYS A 86 -19.36 -3.93 6.06
C LYS A 86 -20.43 -3.64 5.00
N GLY A 87 -20.07 -3.71 3.72
CA GLY A 87 -21.05 -3.80 2.64
C GLY A 87 -20.99 -2.76 1.53
N ASP A 88 -20.09 -1.76 1.57
CA ASP A 88 -19.96 -0.85 0.42
C ASP A 88 -18.69 -1.18 -0.41
N PRO A 89 -18.87 -1.88 -1.57
CA PRO A 89 -17.76 -2.14 -2.49
C PRO A 89 -17.18 -0.84 -3.10
N MET A 90 -17.98 0.25 -3.14
CA MET A 90 -17.55 1.52 -3.73
C MET A 90 -16.56 2.23 -2.82
N ASP A 91 -16.78 2.27 -1.50
CA ASP A 91 -15.84 2.87 -0.55
C ASP A 91 -14.47 2.19 -0.59
N ARG A 92 -14.46 0.85 -0.78
CA ARG A 92 -13.22 0.07 -0.94
C ARG A 92 -12.47 0.44 -2.21
N ILE A 93 -13.17 0.57 -3.34
CA ILE A 93 -12.59 0.93 -4.64
C ILE A 93 -12.06 2.35 -4.57
N VAL A 94 -12.87 3.30 -4.09
CA VAL A 94 -12.49 4.71 -3.99
C VAL A 94 -11.30 4.90 -3.03
N GLY A 95 -11.29 4.21 -1.87
CA GLY A 95 -10.19 4.28 -0.92
C GLY A 95 -8.86 3.81 -1.52
N LEU A 96 -8.90 2.72 -2.26
CA LEU A 96 -7.73 2.19 -2.97
C LEU A 96 -7.32 3.10 -4.14
N GLU A 97 -8.28 3.72 -4.84
CA GLU A 97 -8.02 4.72 -5.88
C GLU A 97 -7.35 5.98 -5.33
N ILE A 98 -7.61 6.36 -4.08
CA ILE A 98 -6.97 7.50 -3.41
C ILE A 98 -5.56 7.16 -2.94
N GLY A 99 -5.22 5.87 -2.82
CA GLY A 99 -3.87 5.42 -2.48
C GLY A 99 -3.75 4.72 -1.13
N ALA A 100 -4.83 4.26 -0.53
CA ALA A 100 -4.78 3.38 0.64
C ALA A 100 -4.00 2.10 0.31
N ASP A 101 -3.25 1.60 1.28
CA ASP A 101 -2.39 0.42 1.10
C ASP A 101 -3.15 -0.89 1.39
N ASP A 102 -4.16 -0.85 2.25
CA ASP A 102 -5.07 -1.96 2.53
C ASP A 102 -6.37 -1.44 3.16
N TYR A 103 -7.36 -2.32 3.29
CA TYR A 103 -8.62 -2.04 3.98
C TYR A 103 -9.03 -3.23 4.86
N LEU A 104 -9.83 -2.95 5.89
CA LEU A 104 -10.37 -3.94 6.81
C LEU A 104 -11.83 -3.59 7.13
N PRO A 105 -12.81 -4.46 6.77
CA PRO A 105 -14.21 -4.20 7.09
C PRO A 105 -14.49 -4.36 8.59
N LYS A 106 -15.29 -3.46 9.14
CA LYS A 106 -15.88 -3.57 10.48
C LYS A 106 -17.14 -4.48 10.43
N PRO A 107 -17.38 -5.36 11.41
CA PRO A 107 -16.51 -5.66 12.56
C PRO A 107 -15.33 -6.57 12.17
N PHE A 108 -14.20 -6.39 12.83
CA PHE A 108 -12.99 -7.17 12.59
C PHE A 108 -12.43 -7.77 13.89
N GLU A 109 -11.67 -8.84 13.76
CA GLU A 109 -10.91 -9.41 14.86
C GLU A 109 -9.57 -8.69 15.04
N PRO A 110 -9.12 -8.39 16.30
CA PRO A 110 -7.83 -7.74 16.53
C PRO A 110 -6.64 -8.48 15.89
N ARG A 111 -6.72 -9.82 15.81
CA ARG A 111 -5.70 -10.64 15.14
C ARG A 111 -5.63 -10.39 13.64
N GLU A 112 -6.77 -10.16 12.99
CA GLU A 112 -6.82 -9.84 11.56
C GLU A 112 -6.20 -8.47 11.31
N LEU A 113 -6.58 -7.46 12.11
CA LEU A 113 -5.98 -6.12 12.05
C LEU A 113 -4.45 -6.20 12.19
N LEU A 114 -3.94 -6.91 13.19
CA LEU A 114 -2.50 -7.08 13.42
C LEU A 114 -1.81 -7.77 12.23
N ALA A 115 -2.44 -8.79 11.65
CA ALA A 115 -1.89 -9.48 10.49
C ALA A 115 -1.79 -8.56 9.27
N ARG A 116 -2.78 -7.68 9.04
CA ARG A 116 -2.76 -6.67 7.97
C ARG A 116 -1.73 -5.58 8.22
N ILE A 117 -1.64 -5.06 9.44
CA ILE A 117 -0.59 -4.11 9.85
C ILE A 117 0.80 -4.69 9.55
N ARG A 118 1.07 -5.91 9.99
CA ARG A 118 2.36 -6.59 9.73
C ARG A 118 2.62 -6.77 8.23
N ALA A 119 1.60 -7.13 7.46
CA ALA A 119 1.73 -7.27 6.01
C ALA A 119 2.07 -5.94 5.34
N VAL A 120 1.43 -4.85 5.76
CA VAL A 120 1.68 -3.50 5.23
C VAL A 120 3.05 -2.99 5.64
N LEU A 121 3.43 -3.09 6.93
CA LEU A 121 4.69 -2.58 7.47
C LEU A 121 5.92 -3.36 6.98
N ARG A 122 5.81 -4.67 6.76
CA ARG A 122 6.89 -5.48 6.18
C ARG A 122 7.34 -4.92 4.82
N ARG A 123 6.45 -4.28 4.09
CA ARG A 123 6.73 -3.64 2.81
C ARG A 123 7.58 -2.38 2.94
N GLY A 124 7.45 -1.66 4.06
CA GLY A 124 8.26 -0.47 4.34
C GLY A 124 9.63 -0.76 4.97
N GLY A 125 9.82 -1.96 5.53
CA GLY A 125 10.92 -2.29 6.44
C GLY A 125 11.95 -3.32 5.96
N ASP A 126 11.76 -4.02 4.85
CA ASP A 126 12.71 -5.05 4.38
C ASP A 126 13.97 -4.47 3.69
N SER A 127 14.55 -3.43 4.30
CA SER A 127 15.98 -3.09 4.11
C SER A 127 16.90 -3.82 5.11
N SER A 128 16.35 -4.65 6.01
CA SER A 128 17.14 -5.28 7.09
C SER A 128 16.65 -6.70 7.36
N GLY A 129 17.24 -7.68 6.70
CA GLY A 129 17.27 -9.04 7.24
C GLY A 129 16.68 -10.16 6.41
N SER A 130 17.28 -10.50 5.30
CA SER A 130 17.45 -11.91 4.92
C SER A 130 18.86 -12.09 4.37
N ASN A 131 19.69 -12.75 5.18
CA ASN A 131 21.00 -13.26 4.83
C ASN A 131 20.90 -14.14 3.56
N HIS A 132 21.23 -13.55 2.41
CA HIS A 132 21.84 -14.27 1.30
C HIS A 132 23.01 -13.41 0.85
N ALA A 133 24.18 -13.73 1.40
CA ALA A 133 25.45 -13.21 0.93
C ALA A 133 25.64 -13.63 -0.52
N ALA A 134 25.61 -12.66 -1.44
CA ALA A 134 26.39 -12.67 -2.67
C ALA A 134 26.39 -11.27 -3.30
N ALA A 135 27.57 -10.67 -3.35
CA ALA A 135 28.05 -9.63 -4.25
C ALA A 135 27.27 -8.28 -4.30
N GLY A 136 27.93 -7.25 -3.82
CA GLY A 136 27.50 -5.84 -3.88
C GLY A 136 27.19 -5.37 -5.30
N GLY A 137 26.02 -4.80 -5.45
CA GLY A 137 25.54 -4.04 -6.60
C GLY A 137 24.16 -3.53 -6.26
N HIS A 138 23.93 -2.23 -6.35
CA HIS A 138 22.58 -1.65 -6.30
C HIS A 138 21.67 -2.43 -7.24
N LYS A 139 20.60 -3.01 -6.68
CA LYS A 139 19.72 -3.91 -7.43
C LYS A 139 18.67 -3.11 -8.21
N VAL A 140 19.17 -2.27 -9.13
CA VAL A 140 18.32 -1.53 -10.06
C VAL A 140 17.93 -2.46 -11.21
N MET A 141 16.65 -2.69 -11.36
CA MET A 141 16.10 -3.40 -12.52
C MET A 141 15.81 -2.38 -13.63
N ARG A 142 16.27 -2.66 -14.85
CA ARG A 142 16.08 -1.80 -16.01
C ARG A 142 15.32 -2.52 -17.11
N PHE A 143 14.27 -1.85 -17.60
CA PHE A 143 13.43 -2.33 -18.70
C PHE A 143 13.19 -1.15 -19.66
N GLY A 144 14.05 -1.05 -20.70
CA GLY A 144 14.08 0.12 -21.54
C GLY A 144 14.31 1.40 -20.76
N SER A 145 13.38 2.34 -20.85
CA SER A 145 13.43 3.61 -20.11
C SER A 145 12.95 3.53 -18.66
N LEU A 146 12.38 2.41 -18.23
CA LEU A 146 11.91 2.19 -16.86
C LEU A 146 13.05 1.66 -15.98
N GLU A 147 13.30 2.34 -14.87
CA GLU A 147 14.23 1.91 -13.83
C GLU A 147 13.48 1.71 -12.51
N ILE A 148 13.73 0.58 -11.84
CA ILE A 148 13.17 0.22 -10.54
C ILE A 148 14.32 -0.02 -9.59
N ASP A 149 14.53 0.88 -8.64
CA ASP A 149 15.51 0.73 -7.57
C ASP A 149 14.83 0.12 -6.35
N ARG A 150 15.21 -1.11 -6.02
CA ARG A 150 14.62 -1.85 -4.91
C ARG A 150 15.06 -1.33 -3.55
N ASP A 151 16.31 -0.89 -3.46
CA ASP A 151 16.91 -0.46 -2.20
C ASP A 151 16.40 0.94 -1.83
N ALA A 152 16.34 1.84 -2.82
CA ALA A 152 15.75 3.17 -2.65
C ALA A 152 14.21 3.17 -2.69
N ARG A 153 13.56 2.03 -3.03
CA ARG A 153 12.10 1.92 -3.27
C ARG A 153 11.58 3.01 -4.21
N SER A 154 12.32 3.28 -5.27
CA SER A 154 12.00 4.34 -6.23
C SER A 154 11.85 3.77 -7.65
N VAL A 155 11.03 4.46 -8.42
CA VAL A 155 10.78 4.14 -9.83
C VAL A 155 10.96 5.40 -10.66
N SER A 156 11.59 5.27 -11.82
CA SER A 156 11.71 6.36 -12.78
C SER A 156 11.49 5.87 -14.20
N VAL A 157 10.96 6.75 -15.05
CA VAL A 157 10.83 6.53 -16.50
C VAL A 157 11.58 7.64 -17.21
N SER A 158 12.57 7.28 -18.03
CA SER A 158 13.45 8.24 -18.71
C SER A 158 14.08 9.26 -17.75
N GLY A 159 14.43 8.82 -16.54
CA GLY A 159 15.03 9.65 -15.49
C GLY A 159 14.03 10.50 -14.68
N ASN A 160 12.75 10.51 -15.05
CA ASN A 160 11.71 11.21 -14.29
C ASN A 160 11.15 10.28 -13.21
N ALA A 161 11.16 10.74 -11.95
CA ALA A 161 10.62 9.98 -10.84
C ALA A 161 9.11 9.75 -10.98
N CYS A 162 8.66 8.52 -10.69
CA CYS A 162 7.25 8.14 -10.69
C CYS A 162 6.79 7.97 -9.24
N GLU A 163 5.68 8.60 -8.87
CA GLU A 163 5.08 8.46 -7.55
C GLU A 163 4.23 7.19 -7.48
N LEU A 164 4.64 6.25 -6.64
CA LEU A 164 3.91 5.04 -6.32
C LEU A 164 3.79 4.90 -4.81
N THR A 165 2.61 4.43 -4.34
CA THR A 165 2.49 4.02 -2.94
C THR A 165 3.36 2.78 -2.68
N SER A 166 3.68 2.51 -1.40
CA SER A 166 4.46 1.32 -1.03
C SER A 166 3.87 0.03 -1.61
N TYR A 167 2.54 -0.09 -1.59
CA TYR A 167 1.85 -1.26 -2.15
C TYR A 167 1.96 -1.35 -3.68
N GLN A 168 1.80 -0.25 -4.39
CA GLN A 168 1.94 -0.20 -5.85
C GLN A 168 3.37 -0.53 -6.28
N PHE A 169 4.36 -0.05 -5.52
CA PHE A 169 5.76 -0.40 -5.74
C PHE A 169 5.99 -1.91 -5.62
N ASP A 170 5.46 -2.55 -4.56
CA ASP A 170 5.63 -3.99 -4.35
C ASP A 170 4.92 -4.83 -5.43
N LEU A 171 3.74 -4.39 -5.87
CA LEU A 171 3.04 -5.01 -7.01
C LEU A 171 3.88 -4.92 -8.29
N LEU A 172 4.47 -3.76 -8.56
CA LEU A 172 5.34 -3.55 -9.73
C LEU A 172 6.58 -4.45 -9.65
N VAL A 173 7.23 -4.53 -8.49
CA VAL A 173 8.39 -5.39 -8.26
C VAL A 173 8.03 -6.87 -8.45
N ALA A 174 6.90 -7.33 -7.88
CA ALA A 174 6.44 -8.72 -8.01
C ALA A 174 6.19 -9.13 -9.48
N LEU A 175 5.69 -8.19 -10.29
CA LEU A 175 5.51 -8.38 -11.73
C LEU A 175 6.85 -8.36 -12.48
N ALA A 176 7.71 -7.39 -12.18
CA ALA A 176 9.01 -7.21 -12.84
C ALA A 176 9.97 -8.38 -12.57
N ASP A 177 9.96 -8.95 -11.36
CA ASP A 177 10.71 -10.16 -11.01
C ASP A 177 10.35 -11.37 -11.89
N ARG A 178 9.13 -11.37 -12.41
CA ARG A 178 8.59 -12.45 -13.24
C ARG A 178 8.27 -11.96 -14.65
N ALA A 179 9.05 -10.98 -15.13
CA ALA A 179 8.87 -10.40 -16.46
C ALA A 179 8.74 -11.45 -17.56
N GLY A 180 7.76 -11.29 -18.44
CA GLY A 180 7.42 -12.22 -19.52
C GLY A 180 6.59 -13.43 -19.08
N ARG A 181 6.21 -13.54 -17.80
CA ARG A 181 5.30 -14.59 -17.30
C ARG A 181 3.95 -13.98 -16.96
N VAL A 182 2.89 -14.64 -17.38
CA VAL A 182 1.53 -14.27 -16.96
C VAL A 182 1.35 -14.71 -15.51
N LEU A 183 0.93 -13.78 -14.67
CA LEU A 183 0.58 -14.03 -13.27
C LEU A 183 -0.91 -13.85 -13.09
N SER A 184 -1.56 -14.80 -12.41
CA SER A 184 -2.93 -14.60 -11.98
C SER A 184 -3.02 -13.53 -10.89
N ARG A 185 -4.22 -13.00 -10.66
CA ARG A 185 -4.45 -12.05 -9.56
C ARG A 185 -4.06 -12.63 -8.22
N ASP A 186 -4.38 -13.92 -7.98
CA ASP A 186 -4.02 -14.65 -6.77
C ASP A 186 -2.51 -14.76 -6.61
N GLN A 187 -1.79 -15.12 -7.67
CA GLN A 187 -0.32 -15.21 -7.65
C GLN A 187 0.36 -13.87 -7.38
N ILE A 188 -0.21 -12.77 -7.90
CA ILE A 188 0.30 -11.42 -7.62
C ILE A 188 0.05 -11.06 -6.14
N MET A 189 -1.15 -11.36 -5.63
CA MET A 189 -1.49 -11.11 -4.23
C MET A 189 -0.66 -11.95 -3.28
N GLU A 190 -0.50 -13.24 -3.56
CA GLU A 190 0.35 -14.13 -2.78
C GLU A 190 1.81 -13.63 -2.74
N ALA A 191 2.33 -13.19 -3.87
CA ALA A 191 3.69 -12.65 -3.95
C ALA A 191 3.89 -11.39 -3.10
N VAL A 192 2.84 -10.56 -2.95
CA VAL A 192 2.91 -9.29 -2.22
C VAL A 192 2.36 -9.42 -0.79
N ARG A 193 1.31 -10.19 -0.55
CA ARG A 193 0.63 -10.30 0.76
C ARG A 193 0.87 -11.62 1.49
N GLY A 194 1.33 -12.68 0.80
CA GLY A 194 1.50 -14.00 1.39
C GLY A 194 0.16 -14.69 1.77
N ARG A 195 -0.94 -14.34 1.12
CA ARG A 195 -2.28 -14.90 1.37
C ARG A 195 -3.08 -15.04 0.08
N GLU A 196 -3.97 -16.03 0.04
CA GLU A 196 -4.98 -16.20 -1.01
C GLU A 196 -5.99 -15.04 -1.00
N LEU A 197 -6.53 -14.72 -2.19
CA LEU A 197 -7.61 -13.74 -2.37
C LEU A 197 -8.91 -14.24 -1.73
N GLU A 198 -9.61 -13.36 -1.01
CA GLU A 198 -11.06 -13.53 -0.83
C GLU A 198 -11.73 -13.32 -2.20
N ALA A 199 -12.72 -14.16 -2.51
CA ALA A 199 -13.29 -14.41 -3.84
C ALA A 199 -13.77 -13.21 -4.68
N PHE A 200 -13.64 -11.97 -4.22
CA PHE A 200 -14.09 -10.74 -4.89
C PHE A 200 -13.13 -9.54 -4.74
N ASP A 201 -11.85 -9.74 -4.40
CA ASP A 201 -10.92 -8.62 -4.24
C ASP A 201 -10.43 -8.09 -5.60
N ARG A 202 -11.14 -7.11 -6.17
CA ARG A 202 -10.74 -6.38 -7.37
C ARG A 202 -9.71 -5.27 -7.11
N SER A 203 -9.16 -5.19 -5.91
CA SER A 203 -8.19 -4.14 -5.53
C SER A 203 -6.96 -4.13 -6.44
N ILE A 204 -6.51 -5.29 -6.91
CA ILE A 204 -5.40 -5.39 -7.85
C ILE A 204 -5.66 -4.61 -9.13
N ASP A 205 -6.86 -4.70 -9.71
CA ASP A 205 -7.16 -4.05 -10.99
C ASP A 205 -7.07 -2.53 -10.88
N VAL A 206 -7.49 -1.97 -9.75
CA VAL A 206 -7.37 -0.54 -9.43
C VAL A 206 -5.90 -0.14 -9.31
N HIS A 207 -5.11 -0.91 -8.55
CA HIS A 207 -3.68 -0.63 -8.40
C HIS A 207 -2.93 -0.78 -9.74
N MET A 208 -3.29 -1.76 -10.58
CA MET A 208 -2.71 -1.88 -11.92
C MET A 208 -3.01 -0.65 -12.78
N GLY A 209 -4.22 -0.10 -12.68
CA GLY A 209 -4.57 1.16 -13.35
C GLY A 209 -3.68 2.32 -12.89
N ARG A 210 -3.46 2.46 -11.58
CA ARG A 210 -2.59 3.51 -11.00
C ARG A 210 -1.12 3.34 -11.39
N ILE A 211 -0.60 2.12 -11.31
CA ILE A 211 0.78 1.84 -11.72
C ILE A 211 0.96 2.20 -13.19
N ARG A 212 0.02 1.81 -14.05
CA ARG A 212 0.05 2.20 -15.47
C ARG A 212 0.05 3.71 -15.66
N SER A 213 -0.81 4.44 -14.95
CA SER A 213 -0.84 5.91 -15.03
C SER A 213 0.49 6.55 -14.65
N ALA A 214 1.30 5.90 -13.80
CA ALA A 214 2.59 6.41 -13.37
C ALA A 214 3.75 6.03 -14.30
N ILE A 215 3.72 4.83 -14.91
CA ILE A 215 4.88 4.30 -15.65
C ILE A 215 4.68 4.17 -17.16
N GLU A 216 3.45 4.18 -17.66
CA GLU A 216 3.17 4.08 -19.11
C GLU A 216 3.10 5.47 -19.75
N LEU A 217 3.38 5.55 -21.04
CA LEU A 217 3.12 6.76 -21.83
C LEU A 217 1.61 7.00 -22.01
N ASP A 218 0.87 5.93 -22.25
CA ASP A 218 -0.59 5.92 -22.30
C ASP A 218 -1.12 4.73 -21.47
N ALA A 219 -1.76 5.03 -20.34
CA ALA A 219 -2.33 4.02 -19.47
C ALA A 219 -3.45 3.20 -20.13
N LYS A 220 -4.09 3.74 -21.21
CA LYS A 220 -5.14 3.04 -21.97
C LYS A 220 -4.57 2.09 -23.01
N ASP A 221 -3.35 2.34 -23.52
CA ASP A 221 -2.60 1.46 -24.41
C ASP A 221 -1.26 1.04 -23.76
N PRO A 222 -1.30 0.26 -22.68
CA PRO A 222 -0.11 -0.08 -21.90
C PRO A 222 0.82 -0.98 -22.70
N LYS A 223 2.13 -0.74 -22.58
CA LYS A 223 3.19 -1.55 -23.21
C LYS A 223 3.99 -2.33 -22.18
N ARG A 224 4.04 -1.88 -20.92
CA ARG A 224 4.80 -2.49 -19.83
C ARG A 224 4.01 -3.51 -19.05
N ILE A 225 2.79 -3.15 -18.62
CA ILE A 225 1.90 -4.06 -17.88
C ILE A 225 0.69 -4.40 -18.75
N LEU A 226 0.67 -5.60 -19.31
CA LEU A 226 -0.40 -6.04 -20.21
C LEU A 226 -1.44 -6.85 -19.44
N THR A 227 -2.72 -6.68 -19.80
CA THR A 227 -3.82 -7.48 -19.26
C THR A 227 -4.01 -8.73 -20.11
N VAL A 228 -3.96 -9.91 -19.47
CA VAL A 228 -4.37 -11.18 -20.07
C VAL A 228 -5.80 -11.47 -19.60
N ARG A 229 -6.77 -11.23 -20.47
CA ARG A 229 -8.21 -11.35 -20.14
C ARG A 229 -8.53 -12.72 -19.56
N GLY A 230 -9.29 -12.73 -18.46
CA GLY A 230 -9.69 -13.96 -17.76
C GLY A 230 -8.58 -14.63 -16.94
N VAL A 231 -7.30 -14.19 -17.05
CA VAL A 231 -6.17 -14.79 -16.35
C VAL A 231 -5.56 -13.82 -15.33
N GLY A 232 -5.01 -12.68 -15.78
CA GLY A 232 -4.31 -11.74 -14.90
C GLY A 232 -3.47 -10.74 -15.68
N TYR A 233 -2.19 -10.59 -15.29
CA TYR A 233 -1.29 -9.59 -15.84
C TYR A 233 0.07 -10.17 -16.21
N VAL A 234 0.73 -9.55 -17.16
CA VAL A 234 2.12 -9.84 -17.54
C VAL A 234 2.91 -8.53 -17.65
N PHE A 235 4.09 -8.53 -17.08
CA PHE A 235 5.06 -7.46 -17.28
C PHE A 235 5.90 -7.78 -18.50
N ALA A 236 5.91 -6.92 -19.51
CA ALA A 236 6.63 -7.17 -20.77
C ALA A 236 8.16 -7.14 -20.54
N LYS A 237 8.88 -8.08 -21.16
CA LYS A 237 10.35 -8.12 -21.10
C LYS A 237 10.99 -7.03 -21.95
N GLN A 238 10.42 -6.79 -23.13
CA GLN A 238 10.83 -5.75 -24.05
C GLN A 238 9.74 -4.64 -24.00
N GLN A 239 10.14 -3.42 -23.78
CA GLN A 239 9.23 -2.32 -23.45
C GLN A 239 9.41 -1.09 -24.36
N ASP A 240 10.42 -1.12 -25.25
CA ASP A 240 10.70 -0.05 -26.23
C ASP A 240 10.98 -0.66 -27.59
#